data_084c3eb8d891745037dbd699c4c6a3a2
#
_entry.id   084c3eb8d891745037dbd699c4c6a3a2
#
_cell.length_a   1.000
_cell.length_b   1.000
_cell.length_c   1.000
_cell.angle_alpha   90.00
_cell.angle_beta   90.00
_cell.angle_gamma   90.00
#
_symmetry.space_group_name_H-M   'P 1'
#
loop_
_entity.id
_entity.type
_entity.pdbx_description
1 polymer ?
#
loop_
_entity_poly.entity_id
_entity_poly.type
_entity_poly.pdbx_seq_one_letter_code
_entity_poly.pdbx_strand_id
1 'polypeptide(L)'
;MARQKKEDPPKGSAPWMNTFADLMNLLLCFFVLLFSMSTVDAEKFEMVIASLQSSFSILPSGGASIGDGQMISAGVSQLELLDEYYKKQANSTDTEESEENIKEAYEQEALDESEKMAEQVEQQAQEEGIQNQVEVDFNAQYVLITLNGALLFDSGSADIREDAYPLVDKISKILSQYDKNMIDIEGHTDNVPIHNQKYEDNDVLSMYRALTVADYIREKTDLNPGLIKSSGRGDYVPV
;
A
#
# COMPACT_ATOMS: atom_id res chain seq x y z
N MET A 1 -36.76 -38.39 -85.09
CA MET A 1 -37.18 -38.25 -83.69
C MET A 1 -35.96 -38.06 -82.82
N ALA A 2 -35.64 -36.83 -82.44
CA ALA A 2 -34.49 -36.51 -81.59
C ALA A 2 -34.84 -36.75 -80.10
N ARG A 3 -34.05 -37.59 -79.47
CA ARG A 3 -34.22 -37.96 -78.04
C ARG A 3 -33.65 -36.83 -77.16
N GLN A 4 -34.48 -36.10 -76.47
CA GLN A 4 -34.08 -35.11 -75.50
C GLN A 4 -33.31 -35.74 -74.37
N LYS A 5 -32.05 -35.30 -74.11
CA LYS A 5 -31.21 -35.70 -73.00
C LYS A 5 -31.74 -35.03 -71.73
N LYS A 6 -32.20 -35.83 -70.78
CA LYS A 6 -32.61 -35.33 -69.46
C LYS A 6 -31.34 -34.80 -68.78
N GLU A 7 -31.33 -33.51 -68.39
CA GLU A 7 -30.32 -32.95 -67.52
C GLU A 7 -30.43 -33.56 -66.14
N ASP A 8 -29.34 -34.06 -65.64
CA ASP A 8 -29.24 -34.57 -64.25
C ASP A 8 -29.50 -33.42 -63.26
N PRO A 9 -30.25 -33.67 -62.17
CA PRO A 9 -30.44 -32.64 -61.18
C PRO A 9 -29.09 -32.25 -60.57
N PRO A 10 -28.93 -30.96 -60.18
CA PRO A 10 -27.68 -30.50 -59.58
C PRO A 10 -27.35 -31.34 -58.37
N LYS A 11 -26.13 -31.86 -58.33
CA LYS A 11 -25.61 -32.60 -57.17
C LYS A 11 -25.68 -31.70 -55.95
N GLY A 12 -26.61 -31.98 -55.04
CA GLY A 12 -26.67 -31.33 -53.77
C GLY A 12 -25.31 -31.43 -53.02
N SER A 13 -24.97 -30.44 -52.26
CA SER A 13 -23.78 -30.44 -51.45
C SER A 13 -23.68 -31.73 -50.63
N ALA A 14 -22.49 -32.32 -50.55
CA ALA A 14 -22.28 -33.53 -49.77
C ALA A 14 -22.78 -33.36 -48.32
N PRO A 15 -23.49 -34.36 -47.73
CA PRO A 15 -24.10 -34.20 -46.39
C PRO A 15 -23.12 -33.74 -45.31
N TRP A 16 -21.85 -34.08 -45.42
CA TRP A 16 -20.81 -33.66 -44.48
C TRP A 16 -20.50 -32.15 -44.58
N MET A 17 -20.77 -31.49 -45.69
CA MET A 17 -20.53 -30.06 -45.86
C MET A 17 -21.50 -29.24 -45.02
N ASN A 18 -22.72 -29.72 -44.80
CA ASN A 18 -23.69 -29.05 -43.94
C ASN A 18 -23.25 -29.15 -42.46
N THR A 19 -22.76 -30.30 -42.02
CA THR A 19 -22.25 -30.46 -40.65
C THR A 19 -20.96 -29.67 -40.41
N PHE A 20 -20.10 -29.58 -41.43
CA PHE A 20 -18.91 -28.76 -41.38
C PHE A 20 -19.24 -27.27 -41.30
N ALA A 21 -20.18 -26.79 -42.13
CA ALA A 21 -20.64 -25.42 -42.09
C ALA A 21 -21.27 -25.04 -40.75
N ASP A 22 -22.01 -25.95 -40.12
CA ASP A 22 -22.64 -25.75 -38.82
C ASP A 22 -21.58 -25.65 -37.70
N LEU A 23 -20.58 -26.55 -37.71
CA LEU A 23 -19.46 -26.48 -36.80
C LEU A 23 -18.65 -25.16 -36.93
N MET A 24 -18.39 -24.74 -38.19
CA MET A 24 -17.68 -23.49 -38.45
C MET A 24 -18.48 -22.27 -37.99
N ASN A 25 -19.81 -22.30 -38.15
CA ASN A 25 -20.69 -21.21 -37.69
C ASN A 25 -20.74 -21.14 -36.17
N LEU A 26 -20.84 -22.30 -35.50
CA LEU A 26 -20.75 -22.37 -34.03
C LEU A 26 -19.39 -21.86 -33.50
N LEU A 27 -18.30 -22.23 -34.15
CA LEU A 27 -16.96 -21.78 -33.81
C LEU A 27 -16.84 -20.26 -34.00
N LEU A 28 -17.36 -19.73 -35.11
CA LEU A 28 -17.37 -18.30 -35.37
C LEU A 28 -18.18 -17.53 -34.31
N CYS A 29 -19.40 -18.00 -33.98
CA CYS A 29 -20.20 -17.43 -32.91
C CYS A 29 -19.46 -17.43 -31.57
N PHE A 30 -18.78 -18.52 -31.26
CA PHE A 30 -17.98 -18.64 -30.02
C PHE A 30 -16.85 -17.59 -29.99
N PHE A 31 -16.10 -17.43 -31.08
CA PHE A 31 -15.06 -16.41 -31.16
C PHE A 31 -15.61 -14.99 -31.10
N VAL A 32 -16.74 -14.71 -31.74
CA VAL A 32 -17.39 -13.40 -31.65
C VAL A 32 -17.84 -13.09 -30.22
N LEU A 33 -18.37 -14.11 -29.50
CA LEU A 33 -18.74 -13.95 -28.09
C LEU A 33 -17.51 -13.75 -27.22
N LEU A 34 -16.42 -14.52 -27.43
CA LEU A 34 -15.16 -14.31 -26.70
C LEU A 34 -14.59 -12.92 -26.97
N PHE A 35 -14.61 -12.45 -28.21
CA PHE A 35 -14.13 -11.13 -28.57
C PHE A 35 -15.01 -10.02 -27.98
N SER A 36 -16.33 -10.20 -27.95
CA SER A 36 -17.26 -9.28 -27.31
C SER A 36 -17.10 -9.20 -25.80
N MET A 37 -16.64 -10.30 -25.14
CA MET A 37 -16.30 -10.32 -23.72
C MET A 37 -14.83 -9.97 -23.43
N SER A 38 -13.99 -9.90 -24.47
CA SER A 38 -12.54 -9.64 -24.37
C SER A 38 -12.22 -8.16 -24.21
N THR A 39 -13.17 -7.26 -24.42
CA THR A 39 -13.06 -5.91 -23.89
C THR A 39 -13.40 -5.97 -22.39
N VAL A 40 -12.52 -6.60 -21.60
CA VAL A 40 -12.46 -6.30 -20.19
C VAL A 40 -12.11 -4.82 -20.14
N ASP A 41 -13.09 -3.99 -19.80
CA ASP A 41 -12.87 -2.60 -19.43
C ASP A 41 -11.75 -2.61 -18.39
N ALA A 42 -10.58 -2.13 -18.74
CA ALA A 42 -9.47 -2.04 -17.80
C ALA A 42 -9.92 -1.30 -16.54
N GLU A 43 -10.81 -0.31 -16.69
CA GLU A 43 -11.46 0.43 -15.63
C GLU A 43 -12.30 -0.45 -14.68
N LYS A 44 -13.08 -1.40 -15.21
CA LYS A 44 -13.85 -2.32 -14.37
C LYS A 44 -12.99 -3.34 -13.66
N PHE A 45 -11.89 -3.74 -14.28
CA PHE A 45 -10.93 -4.64 -13.66
C PHE A 45 -10.19 -3.94 -12.51
N GLU A 46 -9.76 -2.69 -12.69
CA GLU A 46 -9.16 -1.89 -11.64
C GLU A 46 -10.14 -1.57 -10.50
N MET A 47 -11.41 -1.30 -10.81
CA MET A 47 -12.45 -1.16 -9.80
C MET A 47 -12.64 -2.42 -8.94
N VAL A 48 -12.58 -3.60 -9.57
CA VAL A 48 -12.67 -4.89 -8.86
C VAL A 48 -11.42 -5.10 -8.01
N ILE A 49 -10.22 -4.76 -8.52
CA ILE A 49 -8.97 -4.85 -7.74
C ILE A 49 -9.00 -3.86 -6.57
N ALA A 50 -9.39 -2.62 -6.77
CA ALA A 50 -9.52 -1.63 -5.71
C ALA A 50 -10.54 -2.05 -4.64
N SER A 51 -11.69 -2.56 -5.06
CA SER A 51 -12.71 -3.12 -4.16
C SER A 51 -12.22 -4.37 -3.42
N LEU A 52 -11.45 -5.24 -4.08
CA LEU A 52 -10.83 -6.40 -3.45
C LEU A 52 -9.77 -5.98 -2.45
N GLN A 53 -8.90 -5.05 -2.81
CA GLN A 53 -7.84 -4.52 -1.94
C GLN A 53 -8.42 -3.84 -0.70
N SER A 54 -9.50 -3.05 -0.83
CA SER A 54 -10.18 -2.46 0.31
C SER A 54 -10.82 -3.52 1.22
N SER A 55 -11.31 -4.62 0.67
CA SER A 55 -11.87 -5.73 1.44
C SER A 55 -10.80 -6.60 2.11
N PHE A 56 -9.61 -6.69 1.52
CA PHE A 56 -8.47 -7.44 2.08
C PHE A 56 -7.60 -6.62 3.03
N SER A 57 -7.65 -5.29 2.98
CA SER A 57 -6.94 -4.43 3.95
C SER A 57 -7.53 -4.50 5.37
N ILE A 58 -8.67 -5.13 5.55
CA ILE A 58 -9.27 -5.45 6.87
C ILE A 58 -8.57 -6.66 7.53
N LEU A 59 -7.76 -7.44 6.79
CA LEU A 59 -6.96 -8.52 7.36
C LEU A 59 -5.60 -7.98 7.81
N PRO A 60 -5.23 -8.15 9.10
CA PRO A 60 -3.92 -7.73 9.58
C PRO A 60 -2.82 -8.45 8.79
N SER A 61 -2.02 -7.66 8.17
CA SER A 61 -0.89 -7.91 7.32
C SER A 61 -0.12 -9.20 7.58
N GLY A 62 -0.22 -10.10 6.66
CA GLY A 62 0.66 -11.26 6.53
C GLY A 62 0.63 -11.74 5.10
N GLY A 63 1.33 -11.07 4.19
CA GLY A 63 1.39 -11.55 2.81
C GLY A 63 2.26 -10.67 1.92
N ALA A 64 3.20 -11.33 1.28
CA ALA A 64 4.22 -10.79 0.40
C ALA A 64 3.70 -9.74 -0.61
N SER A 65 4.47 -8.68 -0.75
CA SER A 65 4.47 -7.71 -1.84
C SER A 65 4.40 -8.41 -3.20
N ILE A 66 3.36 -8.16 -3.97
CA ILE A 66 3.31 -8.47 -5.39
C ILE A 66 3.25 -7.12 -6.12
N GLY A 67 4.37 -6.74 -6.72
CA GLY A 67 4.52 -5.64 -7.68
C GLY A 67 4.38 -4.25 -7.07
N ASP A 68 5.33 -3.40 -7.41
CA ASP A 68 5.53 -1.98 -7.04
C ASP A 68 4.56 -1.47 -5.96
N GLY A 69 4.99 -1.69 -4.68
CA GLY A 69 4.12 -1.56 -3.54
C GLY A 69 3.86 -0.12 -3.17
N GLN A 70 2.74 0.39 -3.56
CA GLN A 70 2.11 1.45 -2.80
C GLN A 70 1.22 0.81 -1.73
N MET A 71 1.66 0.86 -0.48
CA MET A 71 0.80 0.58 0.67
C MET A 71 -0.17 1.75 0.82
N ILE A 72 -1.41 1.50 0.45
CA ILE A 72 -2.49 2.47 0.59
C ILE A 72 -2.93 2.47 2.07
N SER A 73 -2.39 3.41 2.81
CA SER A 73 -2.74 3.67 4.20
C SER A 73 -3.61 4.92 4.35
N ALA A 74 -4.81 4.94 3.76
CA ALA A 74 -5.78 5.98 4.10
C ALA A 74 -7.19 5.58 3.62
N GLY A 75 -7.98 5.01 4.51
CA GLY A 75 -9.24 4.36 4.15
C GLY A 75 -10.44 5.26 3.85
N VAL A 76 -10.41 6.58 4.00
CA VAL A 76 -11.60 7.43 3.79
C VAL A 76 -11.35 8.52 2.75
N SER A 77 -10.19 9.14 2.72
CA SER A 77 -9.83 10.16 1.72
C SER A 77 -9.73 9.62 0.29
N GLN A 78 -9.43 8.35 0.12
CA GLN A 78 -9.38 7.70 -1.19
C GLN A 78 -10.74 7.56 -1.89
N LEU A 79 -11.83 7.39 -1.14
CA LEU A 79 -13.17 7.31 -1.72
C LEU A 79 -13.65 8.66 -2.27
N GLU A 80 -13.29 9.76 -1.61
CA GLU A 80 -13.60 11.12 -2.10
C GLU A 80 -12.77 11.47 -3.33
N LEU A 81 -11.48 11.11 -3.35
CA LEU A 81 -10.59 11.31 -4.50
C LEU A 81 -10.98 10.45 -5.70
N LEU A 82 -11.39 9.20 -5.49
CA LEU A 82 -11.93 8.34 -6.54
C LEU A 82 -13.24 8.93 -7.13
N ASP A 83 -14.12 9.47 -6.31
CA ASP A 83 -15.36 10.11 -6.78
C ASP A 83 -15.08 11.40 -7.57
N GLU A 84 -14.08 12.18 -7.18
CA GLU A 84 -13.63 13.35 -7.93
C GLU A 84 -12.89 12.97 -9.22
N TYR A 85 -12.11 11.89 -9.22
CA TYR A 85 -11.48 11.30 -10.39
C TYR A 85 -12.51 10.90 -11.44
N TYR A 86 -13.53 10.12 -11.05
CA TYR A 86 -14.58 9.70 -11.98
C TYR A 86 -15.42 10.86 -12.50
N LYS A 87 -15.62 11.90 -11.71
CA LYS A 87 -16.30 13.12 -12.17
C LYS A 87 -15.48 13.91 -13.20
N LYS A 88 -14.16 13.94 -13.06
CA LYS A 88 -13.25 14.58 -14.04
C LYS A 88 -13.11 13.76 -15.31
N GLN A 89 -13.00 12.45 -15.24
CA GLN A 89 -12.84 11.54 -16.38
C GLN A 89 -14.10 11.48 -17.25
N ALA A 90 -15.28 11.58 -16.68
CA ALA A 90 -16.53 11.66 -17.47
C ALA A 90 -16.60 12.88 -18.39
N ASN A 91 -15.70 13.85 -18.24
CA ASN A 91 -15.66 15.09 -19.00
C ASN A 91 -14.46 15.23 -19.97
N SER A 92 -13.53 14.24 -20.05
CA SER A 92 -12.34 14.33 -20.89
C SER A 92 -12.13 13.11 -21.78
N THR A 93 -11.91 13.35 -23.07
CA THR A 93 -11.80 12.34 -24.14
C THR A 93 -10.36 12.01 -24.55
N ASP A 94 -9.32 12.45 -23.81
CA ASP A 94 -7.90 12.18 -24.09
C ASP A 94 -7.25 11.46 -22.90
N THR A 95 -6.96 10.15 -23.07
CA THR A 95 -6.84 9.20 -21.96
C THR A 95 -5.44 9.04 -21.36
N GLU A 96 -4.36 9.26 -22.09
CA GLU A 96 -2.99 8.97 -21.57
C GLU A 96 -2.33 10.18 -20.86
N GLU A 97 -2.47 11.38 -21.37
CA GLU A 97 -1.97 12.61 -20.70
C GLU A 97 -2.74 12.96 -19.41
N SER A 98 -3.97 12.46 -19.27
CA SER A 98 -4.79 12.71 -18.08
C SER A 98 -4.39 11.83 -16.88
N GLU A 99 -3.97 10.60 -17.10
CA GLU A 99 -3.59 9.66 -16.04
C GLU A 99 -2.28 10.08 -15.34
N GLU A 100 -1.28 10.51 -16.12
CA GLU A 100 0.00 10.99 -15.57
C GLU A 100 -0.19 12.29 -14.75
N ASN A 101 -0.96 13.23 -15.28
CA ASN A 101 -1.30 14.49 -14.58
C ASN A 101 -2.09 14.26 -13.28
N ILE A 102 -2.95 13.24 -13.24
CA ILE A 102 -3.74 12.91 -12.04
C ILE A 102 -2.86 12.24 -10.97
N LYS A 103 -1.96 11.33 -11.41
CA LYS A 103 -1.00 10.72 -10.51
C LYS A 103 -0.08 11.75 -9.88
N GLU A 104 0.45 12.67 -10.69
CA GLU A 104 1.28 13.77 -10.20
C GLU A 104 0.52 14.69 -9.23
N ALA A 105 -0.74 15.01 -9.53
CA ALA A 105 -1.57 15.83 -8.65
C ALA A 105 -1.85 15.13 -7.31
N TYR A 106 -2.08 13.81 -7.33
CA TYR A 106 -2.26 13.01 -6.13
C TYR A 106 -0.99 12.92 -5.28
N GLU A 107 0.16 12.65 -5.93
CA GLU A 107 1.46 12.62 -5.24
C GLU A 107 1.79 13.98 -4.62
N GLN A 108 1.46 15.07 -5.32
CA GLN A 108 1.66 16.41 -4.80
C GLN A 108 0.75 16.71 -3.60
N GLU A 109 -0.53 16.36 -3.66
CA GLU A 109 -1.47 16.56 -2.54
C GLU A 109 -1.06 15.73 -1.31
N ALA A 110 -0.66 14.48 -1.51
CA ALA A 110 -0.16 13.62 -0.44
C ALA A 110 1.15 14.18 0.17
N LEU A 111 2.03 14.76 -0.66
CA LEU A 111 3.24 15.41 -0.20
C LEU A 111 2.91 16.66 0.63
N ASP A 112 2.00 17.52 0.16
CA ASP A 112 1.56 18.72 0.87
C ASP A 112 0.88 18.40 2.22
N GLU A 113 0.15 17.26 2.30
CA GLU A 113 -0.43 16.77 3.56
C GLU A 113 0.66 16.31 4.54
N SER A 114 1.62 15.54 4.04
CA SER A 114 2.75 15.05 4.85
C SER A 114 3.63 16.21 5.31
N GLU A 115 3.89 17.22 4.48
CA GLU A 115 4.63 18.43 4.83
C GLU A 115 3.95 19.18 6.00
N LYS A 116 2.65 19.42 5.89
CA LYS A 116 1.87 20.07 6.97
C LYS A 116 1.91 19.27 8.28
N MET A 117 1.84 17.94 8.17
CA MET A 117 1.93 17.07 9.34
C MET A 117 3.33 17.14 9.96
N ALA A 118 4.39 17.12 9.14
CA ALA A 118 5.77 17.24 9.59
C ALA A 118 6.01 18.60 10.30
N GLU A 119 5.55 19.71 9.72
CA GLU A 119 5.63 21.02 10.35
C GLU A 119 4.92 21.07 11.71
N GLN A 120 3.76 20.42 11.83
CA GLN A 120 3.05 20.32 13.12
C GLN A 120 3.85 19.50 14.15
N VAL A 121 4.44 18.38 13.74
CA VAL A 121 5.29 17.56 14.61
C VAL A 121 6.52 18.35 15.05
N GLU A 122 7.19 19.06 14.15
CA GLU A 122 8.34 19.91 14.48
C GLU A 122 7.96 21.03 15.46
N GLN A 123 6.84 21.71 15.23
CA GLN A 123 6.33 22.73 16.16
C GLN A 123 6.09 22.14 17.54
N GLN A 124 5.44 20.98 17.64
CA GLN A 124 5.18 20.31 18.91
C GLN A 124 6.48 19.87 19.59
N ALA A 125 7.45 19.36 18.83
CA ALA A 125 8.78 19.01 19.34
C ALA A 125 9.49 20.24 19.92
N GLN A 126 9.31 21.42 19.30
CA GLN A 126 9.82 22.68 19.81
C GLN A 126 9.09 23.12 21.09
N GLU A 127 7.76 23.01 21.15
CA GLU A 127 6.96 23.34 22.34
C GLU A 127 7.32 22.44 23.53
N GLU A 128 7.57 21.15 23.30
CA GLU A 128 8.01 20.20 24.29
C GLU A 128 9.52 20.30 24.60
N GLY A 129 10.28 21.10 23.85
CA GLY A 129 11.70 21.32 24.05
C GLY A 129 12.59 20.13 23.69
N ILE A 130 12.17 19.32 22.72
CA ILE A 130 12.90 18.13 22.24
C ILE A 130 13.41 18.24 20.81
N GLN A 131 13.29 19.41 20.17
CA GLN A 131 13.68 19.67 18.79
C GLN A 131 15.13 19.29 18.45
N ASN A 132 16.03 19.23 19.43
CA ASN A 132 17.43 18.81 19.23
C ASN A 132 17.66 17.31 19.44
N GLN A 133 16.62 16.57 19.80
CA GLN A 133 16.66 15.14 20.11
C GLN A 133 15.88 14.30 19.08
N VAL A 134 15.14 14.97 18.22
CA VAL A 134 14.30 14.39 17.16
C VAL A 134 14.67 15.03 15.84
N GLU A 135 14.72 14.24 14.80
CA GLU A 135 14.79 14.66 13.42
C GLU A 135 13.48 14.27 12.74
N VAL A 136 12.90 15.18 11.95
CA VAL A 136 11.63 14.95 11.28
C VAL A 136 11.84 15.07 9.79
N ASP A 137 11.53 14.01 9.06
CA ASP A 137 11.53 13.95 7.60
C ASP A 137 10.15 13.53 7.10
N PHE A 138 9.85 13.79 5.84
CA PHE A 138 8.59 13.37 5.24
C PHE A 138 8.74 13.04 3.77
N ASN A 139 7.78 12.26 3.28
CA ASN A 139 7.53 12.05 1.86
C ASN A 139 6.02 11.93 1.61
N ALA A 140 5.60 11.68 0.39
CA ALA A 140 4.18 11.54 0.04
C ALA A 140 3.44 10.39 0.76
N GLN A 141 4.11 9.54 1.53
CA GLN A 141 3.53 8.34 2.15
C GLN A 141 3.53 8.39 3.67
N TYR A 142 4.52 9.05 4.28
CA TYR A 142 4.68 9.09 5.74
C TYR A 142 5.47 10.31 6.21
N VAL A 143 5.32 10.61 7.48
CA VAL A 143 6.22 11.47 8.24
C VAL A 143 7.11 10.59 9.11
N LEU A 144 8.41 10.74 9.01
CA LEU A 144 9.43 9.99 9.75
C LEU A 144 9.95 10.82 10.91
N ILE A 145 9.87 10.26 12.12
CA ILE A 145 10.43 10.86 13.33
C ILE A 145 11.59 10.00 13.77
N THR A 146 12.80 10.50 13.63
CA THR A 146 14.03 9.77 13.99
C THR A 146 14.54 10.22 15.35
N LEU A 147 14.82 9.25 16.22
CA LEU A 147 15.43 9.45 17.53
C LEU A 147 16.76 8.70 17.60
N ASN A 148 17.78 9.36 18.18
CA ASN A 148 19.02 8.67 18.42
C ASN A 148 18.85 7.59 19.49
N GLY A 149 19.08 6.33 19.14
CA GLY A 149 18.95 5.19 20.03
C GLY A 149 19.84 5.25 21.29
N ALA A 150 20.97 5.94 21.24
CA ALA A 150 21.83 6.16 22.40
C ALA A 150 21.19 7.04 23.49
N LEU A 151 20.17 7.82 23.14
CA LEU A 151 19.36 8.59 24.11
C LEU A 151 18.39 7.70 24.86
N LEU A 152 17.92 6.62 24.23
CA LEU A 152 16.87 5.76 24.76
C LEU A 152 17.39 4.51 25.48
N PHE A 153 18.49 3.92 24.98
CA PHE A 153 18.94 2.60 25.38
C PHE A 153 20.43 2.60 25.73
N ASP A 154 20.81 1.74 26.64
CA ASP A 154 22.19 1.37 26.85
C ASP A 154 22.67 0.39 25.76
N SER A 155 24.00 0.33 25.58
CA SER A 155 24.58 -0.60 24.61
C SER A 155 24.18 -2.04 24.89
N GLY A 156 23.64 -2.72 23.84
CA GLY A 156 23.20 -4.11 23.96
C GLY A 156 21.96 -4.32 24.82
N SER A 157 21.21 -3.27 25.15
CA SER A 157 19.93 -3.34 25.89
C SER A 157 18.77 -2.84 25.03
N ALA A 158 17.59 -3.38 25.30
CA ALA A 158 16.32 -2.88 24.82
C ALA A 158 15.44 -2.32 25.95
N ASP A 159 15.97 -2.23 27.16
CA ASP A 159 15.26 -1.61 28.28
C ASP A 159 15.46 -0.09 28.20
N ILE A 160 14.37 0.69 28.23
CA ILE A 160 14.43 2.16 28.19
C ILE A 160 15.15 2.66 29.45
N ARG A 161 16.09 3.57 29.27
CA ARG A 161 16.83 4.19 30.37
C ARG A 161 15.90 5.05 31.24
N GLU A 162 16.18 5.13 32.53
CA GLU A 162 15.37 5.94 33.43
C GLU A 162 15.33 7.44 33.07
N ASP A 163 16.44 7.96 32.56
CA ASP A 163 16.57 9.34 32.10
C ASP A 163 15.95 9.60 30.71
N ALA A 164 15.58 8.55 29.98
CA ALA A 164 14.94 8.63 28.66
C ALA A 164 13.39 8.69 28.75
N TYR A 165 12.78 8.23 29.83
CA TYR A 165 11.31 8.24 29.94
C TYR A 165 10.68 9.60 29.67
N PRO A 166 11.21 10.75 30.17
CA PRO A 166 10.64 12.05 29.85
C PRO A 166 10.64 12.38 28.36
N LEU A 167 11.61 11.90 27.59
CA LEU A 167 11.64 12.05 26.13
C LEU A 167 10.54 11.21 25.48
N VAL A 168 10.41 9.95 25.87
CA VAL A 168 9.39 9.05 25.33
C VAL A 168 7.98 9.53 25.70
N ASP A 169 7.77 10.09 26.91
CA ASP A 169 6.50 10.71 27.32
C ASP A 169 6.11 11.87 26.39
N LYS A 170 7.06 12.75 26.02
CA LYS A 170 6.82 13.86 25.12
C LYS A 170 6.48 13.39 23.71
N ILE A 171 7.21 12.38 23.20
CA ILE A 171 6.89 11.76 21.91
C ILE A 171 5.50 11.11 21.97
N SER A 172 5.18 10.39 23.03
CA SER A 172 3.85 9.78 23.22
C SER A 172 2.74 10.82 23.18
N LYS A 173 2.97 12.01 23.78
CA LYS A 173 2.03 13.13 23.76
C LYS A 173 1.86 13.72 22.36
N ILE A 174 2.93 13.83 21.58
CA ILE A 174 2.86 14.26 20.18
C ILE A 174 2.06 13.22 19.37
N LEU A 175 2.41 11.95 19.46
CA LEU A 175 1.75 10.87 18.73
C LEU A 175 0.27 10.72 19.09
N SER A 176 -0.14 11.03 20.31
CA SER A 176 -1.54 10.96 20.74
C SER A 176 -2.50 11.88 19.98
N GLN A 177 -1.98 12.87 19.26
CA GLN A 177 -2.78 13.77 18.42
C GLN A 177 -3.12 13.16 17.05
N TYR A 178 -2.45 12.07 16.69
CA TYR A 178 -2.59 11.36 15.42
C TYR A 178 -3.31 10.01 15.60
N ASP A 179 -4.42 10.01 16.32
CA ASP A 179 -5.20 8.84 16.74
C ASP A 179 -5.83 8.03 15.58
N LYS A 180 -5.88 8.63 14.39
CA LYS A 180 -6.39 8.00 13.15
C LYS A 180 -5.29 7.43 12.26
N ASN A 181 -4.05 7.80 12.52
CA ASN A 181 -2.92 7.40 11.70
C ASN A 181 -2.34 6.06 12.17
N MET A 182 -1.76 5.31 11.25
CA MET A 182 -0.94 4.15 11.58
C MET A 182 0.43 4.64 12.07
N ILE A 183 0.88 4.15 13.20
CA ILE A 183 2.18 4.45 13.78
C ILE A 183 3.02 3.19 13.66
N ASP A 184 4.09 3.24 12.86
CA ASP A 184 5.07 2.16 12.75
C ASP A 184 6.34 2.56 13.50
N ILE A 185 6.73 1.76 14.48
CA ILE A 185 7.91 1.99 15.32
C ILE A 185 8.98 1.03 14.86
N GLU A 186 10.00 1.56 14.19
CA GLU A 186 11.11 0.77 13.70
C GLU A 186 12.33 0.90 14.64
N GLY A 187 12.90 -0.25 15.00
CA GLY A 187 14.15 -0.32 15.75
C GLY A 187 15.31 -0.60 14.82
N HIS A 188 16.41 0.11 15.03
CA HIS A 188 17.67 -0.06 14.31
C HIS A 188 18.81 -0.32 15.30
N THR A 189 19.87 -0.94 14.82
CA THR A 189 21.13 -1.12 15.57
C THR A 189 22.29 -0.66 14.72
N ASP A 190 23.42 -0.43 15.38
CA ASP A 190 24.70 -0.33 14.71
C ASP A 190 25.17 -1.70 14.18
N ASN A 191 26.25 -1.70 13.43
CA ASN A 191 26.84 -2.90 12.85
C ASN A 191 27.75 -3.68 13.82
N VAL A 192 27.75 -3.34 15.11
CA VAL A 192 28.48 -4.09 16.12
C VAL A 192 27.70 -5.34 16.47
N PRO A 193 28.19 -6.55 16.18
CA PRO A 193 27.44 -7.76 16.44
C PRO A 193 27.20 -7.94 17.94
N ILE A 194 25.95 -8.25 18.29
CA ILE A 194 25.59 -8.64 19.65
C ILE A 194 25.28 -10.14 19.68
N HIS A 195 25.69 -10.80 20.76
CA HIS A 195 25.24 -12.15 21.07
C HIS A 195 25.26 -12.35 22.58
N ASN A 196 24.07 -12.51 23.19
CA ASN A 196 23.92 -12.79 24.61
C ASN A 196 22.69 -13.69 24.86
N GLN A 197 22.41 -14.01 26.12
CA GLN A 197 21.29 -14.89 26.47
C GLN A 197 19.90 -14.29 26.16
N LYS A 198 19.79 -12.96 26.08
CA LYS A 198 18.52 -12.26 25.85
C LYS A 198 18.32 -11.93 24.37
N TYR A 199 19.41 -11.61 23.68
CA TYR A 199 19.39 -11.21 22.26
C TYR A 199 20.41 -12.05 21.49
N GLU A 200 19.91 -12.82 20.52
CA GLU A 200 20.72 -13.71 19.70
C GLU A 200 21.59 -12.92 18.71
N ASP A 201 21.02 -11.85 18.15
CA ASP A 201 21.63 -10.98 17.16
C ASP A 201 21.05 -9.55 17.20
N ASN A 202 21.51 -8.72 16.27
CA ASN A 202 21.07 -7.34 16.09
C ASN A 202 19.61 -7.25 15.64
N ASP A 203 19.09 -8.23 14.89
CA ASP A 203 17.71 -8.27 14.46
C ASP A 203 16.78 -8.42 15.67
N VAL A 204 17.10 -9.35 16.53
CA VAL A 204 16.33 -9.57 17.77
C VAL A 204 16.42 -8.37 18.70
N LEU A 205 17.61 -7.77 18.86
CA LEU A 205 17.78 -6.57 19.69
C LEU A 205 16.96 -5.40 19.16
N SER A 206 17.00 -5.12 17.87
CA SER A 206 16.26 -4.03 17.23
C SER A 206 14.75 -4.20 17.38
N MET A 207 14.26 -5.43 17.20
CA MET A 207 12.85 -5.76 17.38
C MET A 207 12.39 -5.54 18.83
N TYR A 208 13.18 -5.95 19.81
CA TYR A 208 12.86 -5.72 21.22
C TYR A 208 12.88 -4.24 21.60
N ARG A 209 13.80 -3.44 21.03
CA ARG A 209 13.82 -1.98 21.22
C ARG A 209 12.54 -1.33 20.71
N ALA A 210 12.14 -1.66 19.48
CA ALA A 210 10.89 -1.16 18.90
C ALA A 210 9.67 -1.59 19.72
N LEU A 211 9.63 -2.85 20.15
CA LEU A 211 8.53 -3.39 20.96
C LEU A 211 8.42 -2.69 22.31
N THR A 212 9.55 -2.47 23.01
CA THR A 212 9.55 -1.81 24.32
C THR A 212 9.02 -0.39 24.24
N VAL A 213 9.39 0.37 23.20
CA VAL A 213 8.86 1.72 22.96
C VAL A 213 7.38 1.66 22.60
N ALA A 214 6.98 0.73 21.72
CA ALA A 214 5.59 0.56 21.32
C ALA A 214 4.69 0.21 22.54
N ASP A 215 5.13 -0.68 23.39
CA ASP A 215 4.39 -1.06 24.60
C ASP A 215 4.27 0.11 25.59
N TYR A 216 5.34 0.89 25.74
CA TYR A 216 5.29 2.09 26.57
C TYR A 216 4.30 3.12 26.03
N ILE A 217 4.30 3.38 24.72
CA ILE A 217 3.34 4.29 24.08
C ILE A 217 1.90 3.78 24.23
N ARG A 218 1.67 2.48 24.05
CA ARG A 218 0.34 1.87 24.25
C ARG A 218 -0.16 2.01 25.69
N GLU A 219 0.74 1.94 26.66
CA GLU A 219 0.39 2.10 28.08
C GLU A 219 0.12 3.56 28.46
N LYS A 220 0.81 4.50 27.84
CA LYS A 220 0.78 5.93 28.18
C LYS A 220 -0.25 6.74 27.42
N THR A 221 -0.79 6.21 26.33
CA THR A 221 -1.73 6.92 25.47
C THR A 221 -3.04 6.15 25.32
N ASP A 222 -4.08 6.88 24.92
CA ASP A 222 -5.39 6.30 24.56
C ASP A 222 -5.44 5.91 23.05
N LEU A 223 -4.30 5.83 22.38
CA LEU A 223 -4.21 5.41 20.98
C LEU A 223 -4.72 3.99 20.82
N ASN A 224 -5.38 3.72 19.69
CA ASN A 224 -5.81 2.37 19.37
C ASN A 224 -4.59 1.45 19.19
N PRO A 225 -4.40 0.43 20.07
CA PRO A 225 -3.25 -0.46 19.99
C PRO A 225 -3.10 -1.17 18.65
N GLY A 226 -4.20 -1.35 17.90
CA GLY A 226 -4.20 -1.94 16.57
C GLY A 226 -3.58 -1.06 15.48
N LEU A 227 -3.42 0.24 15.75
CA LEU A 227 -2.75 1.18 14.83
C LEU A 227 -1.26 1.35 15.15
N ILE A 228 -0.77 0.79 16.25
CA ILE A 228 0.64 0.84 16.65
C ILE A 228 1.31 -0.47 16.24
N LYS A 229 2.18 -0.42 15.27
CA LYS A 229 3.00 -1.53 14.79
C LYS A 229 4.44 -1.35 15.26
N SER A 230 5.16 -2.44 15.49
CA SER A 230 6.58 -2.43 15.84
C SER A 230 7.33 -3.42 14.96
N SER A 231 8.51 -3.03 14.49
CA SER A 231 9.39 -3.85 13.65
C SER A 231 10.86 -3.59 13.98
N GLY A 232 11.72 -4.59 13.71
CA GLY A 232 13.18 -4.46 13.84
C GLY A 232 13.82 -4.57 12.47
N ARG A 233 14.82 -3.73 12.22
CA ARG A 233 15.60 -3.70 10.97
C ARG A 233 17.05 -4.11 11.17
N GLY A 234 17.46 -4.47 12.40
CA GLY A 234 18.84 -4.81 12.69
C GLY A 234 19.82 -3.70 12.28
N ASP A 235 20.92 -4.10 11.69
CA ASP A 235 21.96 -3.24 11.12
C ASP A 235 21.89 -3.11 9.58
N TYR A 236 20.82 -3.64 8.94
CA TYR A 236 20.67 -3.64 7.48
C TYR A 236 20.31 -2.27 6.90
N VAL A 237 19.67 -1.43 7.69
CA VAL A 237 19.26 -0.07 7.30
C VAL A 237 19.82 0.90 8.34
N PRO A 238 21.01 1.48 8.09
CA PRO A 238 21.58 2.48 8.99
C PRO A 238 20.72 3.76 8.96
N VAL A 239 20.46 4.31 10.14
CA VAL A 239 19.77 5.57 10.39
C VAL A 239 20.77 6.62 10.82
#